data_bf962a1dad75a3143d701396d744aec1
#
_entry.id   bf962a1dad75a3143d701396d744aec1
#
_cell.length_a   1.000
_cell.length_b   1.000
_cell.length_c   1.000
_cell.angle_alpha   90.00
_cell.angle_beta   90.00
_cell.angle_gamma   90.00
#
_symmetry.space_group_name_H-M   'P 1'
#
loop_
_entity.id
_entity.type
_entity.pdbx_description
1 polymer ?
#
loop_
_entity_poly.entity_id
_entity_poly.type
_entity_poly.pdbx_seq_one_letter_code
_entity_poly.pdbx_strand_id
1 'polypeptide(L)'
;FNFPAGDTVAVNVPAEDIYRLSIQAGKELTKPMDLASLNPEQQRVVYDHYYRTGRRYINENKAMFGEVVSRPVDRRENYVKRCVGLPGQTLEIKDRIIYLDGVANKEPDHVQYRHWVKVNRPIPEDLAHELGISQEDLAFYYMDQKSYNMPLTEKAKQALLARKDIVQSIEYAPGDDAGGLYPVNKLTGWTTDNYGPVWIPKKGETIDLTLDNLPVYERCIHAYEGNDLQVKDGKIYINGEETDQYTFQMDYYWMMGDNRHNSADSRFWGFVPEDHIVGKPIFIWLSLNPDRGWFDGKVRWDRLFRCVDNIK
;
A
#
# COMPACT_ATOMS: atom_id res chain seq x y z
N PHE A 1 11.04 8.74 11.19
CA PHE A 1 12.01 9.23 10.18
C PHE A 1 13.14 9.95 10.92
N ASN A 2 14.33 9.35 10.96
CA ASN A 2 15.53 10.04 11.44
C ASN A 2 16.15 10.75 10.24
N PHE A 3 15.85 12.06 10.08
CA PHE A 3 16.59 12.89 9.14
C PHE A 3 17.85 13.46 9.86
N PRO A 4 19.01 13.57 9.18
CA PRO A 4 20.16 14.26 9.73
C PRO A 4 19.79 15.70 10.12
N ALA A 5 20.27 16.15 11.26
CA ALA A 5 20.02 17.53 11.74
C ALA A 5 20.53 18.52 10.70
N GLY A 6 19.64 19.24 10.04
CA GLY A 6 19.96 20.30 9.06
C GLY A 6 19.17 20.26 7.75
N ASP A 7 18.61 19.13 7.35
CA ASP A 7 17.84 19.05 6.11
C ASP A 7 16.33 19.07 6.36
N THR A 8 15.69 20.17 5.97
CA THR A 8 14.24 20.28 5.98
C THR A 8 13.70 19.70 4.68
N VAL A 9 13.42 18.41 4.64
CA VAL A 9 12.71 17.79 3.52
C VAL A 9 11.22 17.89 3.78
N ALA A 10 10.50 18.63 2.92
CA ALA A 10 9.04 18.64 2.94
C ALA A 10 8.55 17.28 2.43
N VAL A 11 8.22 16.37 3.33
CA VAL A 11 7.60 15.10 2.97
C VAL A 11 6.10 15.32 2.82
N ASN A 12 5.56 15.10 1.60
CA ASN A 12 4.12 15.03 1.39
C ASN A 12 3.60 13.73 1.99
N VAL A 13 2.99 13.83 3.16
CA VAL A 13 2.30 12.69 3.77
C VAL A 13 0.82 12.81 3.41
N PRO A 14 0.21 11.86 2.68
CA PRO A 14 -1.21 11.83 2.42
C PRO A 14 -2.03 11.86 3.72
N ALA A 15 -3.26 12.34 3.68
CA ALA A 15 -4.12 12.41 4.87
C ALA A 15 -4.33 11.02 5.49
N GLU A 16 -4.36 9.99 4.65
CA GLU A 16 -4.43 8.58 5.02
C GLU A 16 -3.23 8.14 5.86
N ASP A 17 -2.05 8.55 5.44
CA ASP A 17 -0.82 8.22 6.16
C ASP A 17 -0.74 8.94 7.50
N ILE A 18 -1.28 10.18 7.60
CA ILE A 18 -1.37 10.88 8.87
C ILE A 18 -2.30 10.15 9.85
N TYR A 19 -3.43 9.63 9.36
CA TYR A 19 -4.34 8.83 10.19
C TYR A 19 -3.67 7.56 10.70
N ARG A 20 -3.04 6.81 9.80
CA ARG A 20 -2.27 5.59 10.09
C ARG A 20 -1.12 5.88 11.06
N LEU A 21 -0.31 6.89 10.77
CA LEU A 21 0.81 7.32 11.64
C LEU A 21 0.32 7.73 13.04
N SER A 22 -0.83 8.41 13.12
CA SER A 22 -1.42 8.79 14.40
C SER A 22 -1.81 7.56 15.23
N ILE A 23 -2.46 6.57 14.62
CA ILE A 23 -2.79 5.32 15.31
C ILE A 23 -1.53 4.59 15.75
N GLN A 24 -0.52 4.49 14.89
CA GLN A 24 0.73 3.81 15.18
C GLN A 24 1.48 4.50 16.33
N ALA A 25 1.64 5.82 16.27
CA ALA A 25 2.24 6.60 17.36
C ALA A 25 1.45 6.44 18.67
N GLY A 26 0.14 6.43 18.60
CA GLY A 26 -0.71 6.20 19.76
C GLY A 26 -0.52 4.82 20.38
N LYS A 27 -0.38 3.77 19.57
CA LYS A 27 -0.07 2.41 20.05
C LYS A 27 1.28 2.36 20.79
N GLU A 28 2.30 3.04 20.26
CA GLU A 28 3.63 3.08 20.86
C GLU A 28 3.67 3.87 22.17
N LEU A 29 2.87 4.94 22.27
CA LEU A 29 2.82 5.83 23.45
C LEU A 29 1.96 5.31 24.58
N THR A 30 1.11 4.31 24.33
CA THR A 30 0.20 3.74 25.30
C THR A 30 0.65 2.35 25.74
N LYS A 31 0.12 1.87 26.87
CA LYS A 31 0.39 0.50 27.29
C LYS A 31 -0.25 -0.49 26.30
N PRO A 32 0.45 -1.57 25.95
CA PRO A 32 -0.14 -2.62 25.13
C PRO A 32 -1.45 -3.13 25.72
N MET A 33 -2.47 -3.26 24.88
CA MET A 33 -3.77 -3.85 25.24
C MET A 33 -3.96 -5.12 24.43
N ASP A 34 -4.57 -6.12 25.05
CA ASP A 34 -4.98 -7.34 24.35
C ASP A 34 -6.26 -7.07 23.55
N LEU A 35 -6.10 -6.64 22.31
CA LEU A 35 -7.21 -6.33 21.42
C LEU A 35 -8.02 -7.58 21.03
N ALA A 36 -7.41 -8.76 21.07
CA ALA A 36 -8.09 -10.00 20.68
C ALA A 36 -9.19 -10.41 21.69
N SER A 37 -9.07 -9.98 22.94
CA SER A 37 -10.08 -10.23 23.98
C SER A 37 -11.27 -9.27 23.94
N LEU A 38 -11.22 -8.21 23.11
CA LEU A 38 -12.21 -7.15 23.05
C LEU A 38 -13.23 -7.38 21.92
N ASN A 39 -14.50 -7.03 22.20
CA ASN A 39 -15.51 -6.98 21.14
C ASN A 39 -15.29 -5.79 20.19
N PRO A 40 -15.98 -5.74 19.02
CA PRO A 40 -15.77 -4.68 18.02
C PRO A 40 -15.97 -3.26 18.55
N GLU A 41 -16.94 -3.03 19.42
CA GLU A 41 -17.20 -1.73 20.03
C GLU A 41 -16.03 -1.29 20.94
N GLN A 42 -15.57 -2.20 21.79
CA GLN A 42 -14.41 -1.96 22.65
C GLN A 42 -13.13 -1.72 21.84
N GLN A 43 -12.90 -2.49 20.77
CA GLN A 43 -11.78 -2.27 19.86
C GLN A 43 -11.85 -0.86 19.26
N ARG A 44 -13.03 -0.41 18.83
CA ARG A 44 -13.24 0.94 18.27
C ARG A 44 -12.83 2.02 19.28
N VAL A 45 -13.24 1.91 20.53
CA VAL A 45 -12.88 2.86 21.60
C VAL A 45 -11.36 2.91 21.80
N VAL A 46 -10.69 1.76 21.79
CA VAL A 46 -9.23 1.69 21.95
C VAL A 46 -8.52 2.32 20.74
N TYR A 47 -8.96 2.05 19.52
CA TYR A 47 -8.37 2.66 18.32
C TYR A 47 -8.61 4.17 18.25
N ASP A 48 -9.78 4.67 18.68
CA ASP A 48 -10.01 6.12 18.80
C ASP A 48 -9.08 6.76 19.83
N HIS A 49 -8.84 6.08 20.96
CA HIS A 49 -7.86 6.52 21.93
C HIS A 49 -6.43 6.58 21.36
N TYR A 50 -6.01 5.55 20.61
CA TYR A 50 -4.71 5.55 19.92
C TYR A 50 -4.61 6.72 18.93
N TYR A 51 -5.63 6.91 18.10
CA TYR A 51 -5.68 8.01 17.14
C TYR A 51 -5.53 9.38 17.81
N ARG A 52 -6.34 9.65 18.82
CA ARG A 52 -6.30 10.95 19.54
C ARG A 52 -4.97 11.20 20.23
N THR A 53 -4.41 10.17 20.87
CA THR A 53 -3.12 10.27 21.57
C THR A 53 -1.99 10.53 20.58
N GLY A 54 -1.88 9.74 19.52
CA GLY A 54 -0.84 9.92 18.52
C GLY A 54 -1.01 11.20 17.71
N ARG A 55 -2.24 11.60 17.38
CA ARG A 55 -2.51 12.86 16.66
C ARG A 55 -2.06 14.08 17.48
N ARG A 56 -2.34 14.07 18.78
CA ARG A 56 -1.86 15.11 19.69
C ARG A 56 -0.33 15.14 19.72
N TYR A 57 0.31 13.97 19.87
CA TYR A 57 1.77 13.85 19.88
C TYR A 57 2.41 14.41 18.62
N ILE A 58 1.88 14.06 17.42
CA ILE A 58 2.37 14.60 16.14
C ILE A 58 2.24 16.12 16.10
N ASN A 59 1.10 16.68 16.52
CA ASN A 59 0.86 18.11 16.48
C ASN A 59 1.75 18.90 17.49
N GLU A 60 2.06 18.32 18.63
CA GLU A 60 2.88 18.94 19.67
C GLU A 60 4.40 18.86 19.34
N ASN A 61 4.82 17.89 18.55
CA ASN A 61 6.22 17.68 18.19
C ASN A 61 6.56 18.18 16.77
N LYS A 62 6.20 19.44 16.48
CA LYS A 62 6.42 20.07 15.16
C LYS A 62 7.89 20.07 14.71
N ALA A 63 8.85 20.10 15.63
CA ALA A 63 10.27 20.01 15.30
C ALA A 63 10.66 18.68 14.65
N MET A 64 9.94 17.59 14.98
CA MET A 64 10.18 16.26 14.45
C MET A 64 9.34 15.97 13.20
N PHE A 65 8.07 16.36 13.21
CA PHE A 65 7.08 15.98 12.18
C PHE A 65 6.77 17.11 11.20
N GLY A 66 7.22 18.32 11.46
CA GLY A 66 6.81 19.51 10.70
C GLY A 66 5.39 19.95 11.03
N GLU A 67 4.86 20.85 10.21
CA GLU A 67 3.48 21.32 10.32
C GLU A 67 2.57 20.54 9.38
N VAL A 68 1.46 20.04 9.91
CA VAL A 68 0.43 19.38 9.09
C VAL A 68 -0.40 20.44 8.36
N VAL A 69 -0.19 20.55 7.05
CA VAL A 69 -0.90 21.50 6.19
C VAL A 69 -1.72 20.77 5.14
N SER A 70 -2.91 21.29 4.82
CA SER A 70 -3.69 20.78 3.71
C SER A 70 -3.21 21.42 2.40
N ARG A 71 -3.04 20.61 1.35
CA ARG A 71 -2.70 21.09 0.01
C ARG A 71 -3.86 20.87 -0.95
N PRO A 72 -4.12 21.80 -1.87
CA PRO A 72 -5.07 21.61 -2.96
C PRO A 72 -4.74 20.39 -3.81
N VAL A 73 -5.75 19.78 -4.43
CA VAL A 73 -5.61 18.54 -5.22
C VAL A 73 -4.62 18.69 -6.38
N ASP A 74 -4.58 19.87 -7.02
CA ASP A 74 -3.66 20.22 -8.12
C ASP A 74 -2.17 20.30 -7.71
N ARG A 75 -1.91 20.31 -6.41
CA ARG A 75 -0.54 20.29 -5.84
C ARG A 75 -0.18 18.97 -5.18
N ARG A 76 -0.94 17.92 -5.43
CA ARG A 76 -0.67 16.56 -4.95
C ARG A 76 0.02 15.74 -6.02
N GLU A 77 0.87 14.82 -5.60
CA GLU A 77 1.49 13.86 -6.52
C GLU A 77 0.46 12.82 -6.96
N ASN A 78 0.46 12.51 -8.25
CA ASN A 78 -0.37 11.44 -8.80
C ASN A 78 0.38 10.12 -8.73
N TYR A 79 -0.20 9.12 -8.06
CA TYR A 79 0.36 7.78 -8.02
C TYR A 79 -0.17 6.94 -9.18
N VAL A 80 0.73 6.19 -9.82
CA VAL A 80 0.36 5.17 -10.80
C VAL A 80 0.27 3.83 -10.10
N LYS A 81 -0.91 3.22 -10.14
CA LYS A 81 -1.19 1.89 -9.57
C LYS A 81 -2.01 1.09 -10.57
N ARG A 82 -1.90 -0.23 -10.48
CA ARG A 82 -2.76 -1.14 -11.26
C ARG A 82 -4.12 -1.26 -10.59
N CYS A 83 -5.20 -1.05 -11.35
CA CYS A 83 -6.53 -1.40 -10.91
C CYS A 83 -6.67 -2.93 -10.94
N VAL A 84 -6.71 -3.55 -9.78
CA VAL A 84 -6.80 -5.01 -9.64
C VAL A 84 -8.20 -5.47 -9.25
N GLY A 85 -9.02 -4.60 -8.64
CA GLY A 85 -10.39 -4.91 -8.27
C GLY A 85 -11.35 -3.82 -8.70
N LEU A 86 -12.50 -4.23 -9.24
CA LEU A 86 -13.56 -3.37 -9.78
C LEU A 86 -14.75 -3.28 -8.81
N PRO A 87 -15.60 -2.23 -8.93
CA PRO A 87 -16.80 -2.09 -8.11
C PRO A 87 -17.69 -3.34 -8.13
N GLY A 88 -18.13 -3.77 -6.97
CA GLY A 88 -19.00 -4.93 -6.78
C GLY A 88 -18.27 -6.27 -6.67
N GLN A 89 -16.96 -6.32 -6.90
CA GLN A 89 -16.18 -7.54 -6.75
C GLN A 89 -15.75 -7.76 -5.29
N THR A 90 -15.59 -9.01 -4.90
CA THR A 90 -14.94 -9.40 -3.64
C THR A 90 -13.48 -9.75 -3.93
N LEU A 91 -12.57 -9.01 -3.30
CA LEU A 91 -11.13 -9.24 -3.42
C LEU A 91 -10.62 -9.99 -2.20
N GLU A 92 -9.79 -10.99 -2.44
CA GLU A 92 -9.05 -11.72 -1.41
C GLU A 92 -7.63 -12.02 -1.91
N ILE A 93 -6.64 -11.95 -1.04
CA ILE A 93 -5.27 -12.36 -1.34
C ILE A 93 -4.94 -13.56 -0.47
N LYS A 94 -4.54 -14.67 -1.10
CA LYS A 94 -4.09 -15.91 -0.43
C LYS A 94 -2.73 -16.27 -0.98
N ASP A 95 -1.74 -16.33 -0.11
CA ASP A 95 -0.35 -16.65 -0.49
C ASP A 95 0.12 -15.83 -1.71
N ARG A 96 -0.17 -14.51 -1.69
CA ARG A 96 0.14 -13.51 -2.74
C ARG A 96 -0.76 -13.58 -3.98
N ILE A 97 -1.51 -14.65 -4.17
CA ILE A 97 -2.43 -14.78 -5.30
C ILE A 97 -3.70 -13.97 -5.01
N ILE A 98 -4.04 -13.07 -5.94
CA ILE A 98 -5.26 -12.28 -5.87
C ILE A 98 -6.42 -13.11 -6.41
N TYR A 99 -7.48 -13.20 -5.63
CA TYR A 99 -8.76 -13.79 -6.03
C TYR A 99 -9.79 -12.67 -6.16
N LEU A 100 -10.56 -12.71 -7.26
CA LEU A 100 -11.70 -11.85 -7.49
C LEU A 100 -12.93 -12.73 -7.60
N ASP A 101 -13.92 -12.53 -6.74
CA ASP A 101 -15.13 -13.36 -6.64
C ASP A 101 -14.81 -14.87 -6.52
N GLY A 102 -13.73 -15.17 -5.78
CA GLY A 102 -13.25 -16.55 -5.57
C GLY A 102 -12.44 -17.14 -6.72
N VAL A 103 -12.25 -16.41 -7.83
CA VAL A 103 -11.45 -16.85 -8.98
C VAL A 103 -10.07 -16.23 -8.95
N ALA A 104 -9.03 -17.06 -9.08
CA ALA A 104 -7.65 -16.59 -9.12
C ALA A 104 -7.41 -15.67 -10.33
N ASN A 105 -6.94 -14.46 -10.07
CA ASN A 105 -6.59 -13.50 -11.11
C ASN A 105 -5.18 -13.77 -11.61
N LYS A 106 -5.01 -13.75 -12.95
CA LYS A 106 -3.68 -13.91 -13.54
C LYS A 106 -2.79 -12.72 -13.19
N GLU A 107 -1.65 -13.01 -12.58
CA GLU A 107 -0.68 -11.98 -12.24
C GLU A 107 0.07 -11.49 -13.49
N PRO A 108 0.32 -10.18 -13.63
CA PRO A 108 1.15 -9.63 -14.69
C PRO A 108 2.61 -10.08 -14.58
N ASP A 109 3.31 -10.23 -15.72
CA ASP A 109 4.68 -10.75 -15.78
C ASP A 109 5.72 -9.89 -15.05
N HIS A 110 5.43 -8.60 -14.86
CA HIS A 110 6.34 -7.63 -14.24
C HIS A 110 6.11 -7.41 -12.75
N VAL A 111 5.24 -8.20 -12.14
CA VAL A 111 5.05 -8.12 -10.69
C VAL A 111 6.31 -8.59 -9.97
N GLN A 112 6.64 -7.86 -8.90
CA GLN A 112 7.84 -8.10 -8.11
C GLN A 112 7.47 -8.37 -6.66
N TYR A 113 8.15 -9.34 -6.09
CA TYR A 113 8.13 -9.64 -4.66
C TYR A 113 9.54 -9.59 -4.10
N ARG A 114 9.68 -9.24 -2.83
CA ARG A 114 10.97 -9.18 -2.16
C ARG A 114 11.52 -10.56 -1.88
N HIS A 115 12.83 -10.72 -2.09
CA HIS A 115 13.54 -11.96 -1.88
C HIS A 115 14.88 -11.70 -1.18
N TRP A 116 15.28 -12.67 -0.36
CA TRP A 116 16.65 -12.79 0.12
C TRP A 116 17.47 -13.54 -0.92
N VAL A 117 18.46 -12.88 -1.50
CA VAL A 117 19.34 -13.42 -2.53
C VAL A 117 20.71 -13.62 -1.93
N LYS A 118 21.05 -14.86 -1.56
CA LYS A 118 22.37 -15.21 -1.05
C LYS A 118 23.34 -15.40 -2.20
N VAL A 119 24.51 -14.76 -2.12
CA VAL A 119 25.46 -14.72 -3.23
C VAL A 119 26.85 -15.23 -2.85
N ASN A 120 27.55 -15.81 -3.83
CA ASN A 120 28.96 -16.18 -3.72
C ASN A 120 29.88 -14.96 -3.94
N ARG A 121 29.44 -14.03 -4.78
CA ARG A 121 30.08 -12.74 -5.08
C ARG A 121 29.01 -11.69 -5.44
N PRO A 122 29.31 -10.40 -5.34
CA PRO A 122 28.36 -9.34 -5.71
C PRO A 122 27.82 -9.51 -7.13
N ILE A 123 26.54 -9.14 -7.32
CA ILE A 123 25.88 -9.15 -8.62
C ILE A 123 26.51 -8.04 -9.47
N PRO A 124 27.04 -8.34 -10.68
CA PRO A 124 27.58 -7.33 -11.58
C PRO A 124 26.49 -6.33 -12.03
N GLU A 125 26.82 -5.06 -12.13
CA GLU A 125 25.88 -3.99 -12.55
C GLU A 125 25.24 -4.25 -13.91
N ASP A 126 26.00 -4.76 -14.89
CA ASP A 126 25.47 -5.08 -16.22
C ASP A 126 24.40 -6.17 -16.15
N LEU A 127 24.64 -7.22 -15.35
CA LEU A 127 23.64 -8.27 -15.14
C LEU A 127 22.39 -7.74 -14.41
N ALA A 128 22.59 -6.91 -13.38
CA ALA A 128 21.47 -6.29 -12.67
C ALA A 128 20.62 -5.44 -13.62
N HIS A 129 21.27 -4.64 -14.46
CA HIS A 129 20.60 -3.82 -15.47
C HIS A 129 19.82 -4.66 -16.49
N GLU A 130 20.41 -5.75 -17.01
CA GLU A 130 19.76 -6.68 -17.93
C GLU A 130 18.48 -7.28 -17.31
N LEU A 131 18.51 -7.55 -16.01
CA LEU A 131 17.40 -8.14 -15.26
C LEU A 131 16.41 -7.10 -14.72
N GLY A 132 16.65 -5.80 -14.94
CA GLY A 132 15.80 -4.72 -14.48
C GLY A 132 15.88 -4.47 -12.96
N ILE A 133 16.98 -4.87 -12.32
CA ILE A 133 17.30 -4.59 -10.93
C ILE A 133 17.95 -3.20 -10.85
N SER A 134 17.43 -2.33 -9.99
CA SER A 134 17.92 -0.96 -9.84
C SER A 134 19.20 -0.89 -9.01
N GLN A 135 19.94 0.21 -9.12
CA GLN A 135 21.09 0.51 -8.25
C GLN A 135 20.64 0.66 -6.78
N GLU A 136 19.45 1.21 -6.57
CA GLU A 136 18.85 1.32 -5.25
C GLU A 136 18.62 -0.06 -4.62
N ASP A 137 18.12 -1.03 -5.39
CA ASP A 137 17.91 -2.41 -4.91
C ASP A 137 19.24 -3.11 -4.59
N LEU A 138 20.30 -2.84 -5.36
CA LEU A 138 21.64 -3.36 -5.10
C LEU A 138 22.28 -2.74 -3.85
N ALA A 139 21.87 -1.56 -3.41
CA ALA A 139 22.37 -0.93 -2.20
C ALA A 139 21.97 -1.68 -0.92
N PHE A 140 20.91 -2.48 -0.95
CA PHE A 140 20.49 -3.33 0.17
C PHE A 140 21.28 -4.64 0.24
N TYR A 141 22.61 -4.51 0.24
CA TYR A 141 23.54 -5.63 0.39
C TYR A 141 24.04 -5.75 1.84
N TYR A 142 23.79 -6.90 2.43
CA TYR A 142 24.22 -7.27 3.79
C TYR A 142 25.54 -8.04 3.73
N MET A 143 26.65 -7.35 4.02
CA MET A 143 28.02 -7.89 3.83
C MET A 143 28.29 -9.14 4.68
N ASP A 144 27.88 -9.16 5.94
CA ASP A 144 28.05 -10.26 6.90
C ASP A 144 27.30 -11.52 6.48
N GLN A 145 26.15 -11.37 5.82
CA GLN A 145 25.34 -12.48 5.33
C GLN A 145 25.61 -12.82 3.86
N LYS A 146 26.37 -12.00 3.15
CA LYS A 146 26.57 -12.07 1.69
C LYS A 146 25.24 -12.20 0.95
N SER A 147 24.29 -11.35 1.28
CA SER A 147 22.93 -11.41 0.74
C SER A 147 22.37 -10.03 0.40
N TYR A 148 21.51 -10.01 -0.60
CA TYR A 148 20.67 -8.86 -0.91
C TYR A 148 19.24 -9.10 -0.41
N ASN A 149 18.55 -8.04 -0.02
CA ASN A 149 17.10 -8.05 0.18
C ASN A 149 16.47 -7.13 -0.86
N MET A 150 15.97 -7.69 -1.97
CA MET A 150 15.53 -6.92 -3.12
C MET A 150 14.28 -7.48 -3.79
N PRO A 151 13.49 -6.63 -4.48
CA PRO A 151 12.34 -7.07 -5.27
C PRO A 151 12.84 -7.74 -6.57
N LEU A 152 12.23 -8.86 -6.91
CA LEU A 152 12.50 -9.59 -8.15
C LEU A 152 11.20 -9.97 -8.86
N THR A 153 11.20 -9.82 -10.19
CA THR A 153 10.23 -10.51 -11.04
C THR A 153 10.56 -12.00 -11.09
N GLU A 154 9.59 -12.85 -11.41
CA GLU A 154 9.86 -14.28 -11.57
C GLU A 154 10.92 -14.55 -12.65
N LYS A 155 10.90 -13.78 -13.75
CA LYS A 155 11.93 -13.84 -14.80
C LYS A 155 13.33 -13.54 -14.27
N ALA A 156 13.50 -12.44 -13.53
CA ALA A 156 14.80 -12.07 -12.96
C ALA A 156 15.28 -13.12 -11.94
N LYS A 157 14.38 -13.64 -11.11
CA LYS A 157 14.67 -14.71 -10.14
C LYS A 157 15.18 -15.96 -10.84
N GLN A 158 14.53 -16.44 -11.90
CA GLN A 158 14.96 -17.63 -12.63
C GLN A 158 16.32 -17.40 -13.32
N ALA A 159 16.53 -16.23 -13.93
CA ALA A 159 17.81 -15.88 -14.55
C ALA A 159 18.96 -15.84 -13.52
N LEU A 160 18.73 -15.28 -12.33
CA LEU A 160 19.71 -15.28 -11.25
C LEU A 160 19.98 -16.69 -10.71
N LEU A 161 18.96 -17.54 -10.55
CA LEU A 161 19.14 -18.93 -10.13
C LEU A 161 19.95 -19.76 -11.12
N ALA A 162 19.94 -19.41 -12.41
CA ALA A 162 20.80 -20.04 -13.42
C ALA A 162 22.29 -19.68 -13.26
N ARG A 163 22.62 -18.57 -12.60
CA ARG A 163 23.98 -18.07 -12.39
C ARG A 163 24.59 -18.59 -11.09
N LYS A 164 24.87 -19.90 -11.05
CA LYS A 164 25.46 -20.58 -9.88
C LYS A 164 26.84 -20.05 -9.46
N ASP A 165 27.55 -19.39 -10.37
CA ASP A 165 28.79 -18.68 -10.10
C ASP A 165 28.60 -17.43 -9.24
N ILE A 166 27.39 -16.84 -9.25
CA ILE A 166 27.04 -15.61 -8.53
C ILE A 166 26.11 -15.92 -7.37
N VAL A 167 25.01 -16.66 -7.61
CA VAL A 167 23.91 -16.85 -6.68
C VAL A 167 23.97 -18.25 -6.05
N GLN A 168 23.90 -18.29 -4.72
CA GLN A 168 23.85 -19.51 -3.93
C GLN A 168 22.40 -19.99 -3.75
N SER A 169 21.52 -19.11 -3.25
CA SER A 169 20.08 -19.38 -3.05
C SER A 169 19.26 -18.11 -3.19
N ILE A 170 17.99 -18.27 -3.52
CA ILE A 170 16.98 -17.20 -3.47
C ILE A 170 15.80 -17.71 -2.65
N GLU A 171 15.49 -16.99 -1.58
CA GLU A 171 14.39 -17.29 -0.68
C GLU A 171 13.40 -16.13 -0.68
N TYR A 172 12.12 -16.45 -0.57
CA TYR A 172 11.09 -15.44 -0.46
C TYR A 172 11.22 -14.67 0.86
N ALA A 173 11.13 -13.33 0.80
CA ALA A 173 11.08 -12.47 1.96
C ALA A 173 9.63 -11.97 2.12
N PRO A 174 8.91 -12.38 3.18
CA PRO A 174 7.57 -11.88 3.44
C PRO A 174 7.52 -10.36 3.52
N GLY A 175 6.39 -9.77 3.16
CA GLY A 175 6.17 -8.35 3.32
C GLY A 175 6.22 -7.94 4.79
N ASP A 176 6.64 -6.70 5.05
CA ASP A 176 6.62 -6.14 6.39
C ASP A 176 5.19 -5.68 6.72
N ASP A 177 4.54 -6.41 7.61
CA ASP A 177 3.16 -6.18 8.01
C ASP A 177 3.03 -5.35 9.29
N ALA A 178 4.00 -4.48 9.57
CA ALA A 178 4.13 -3.70 10.81
C ALA A 178 2.89 -2.87 11.22
N GLY A 179 1.72 -3.46 11.11
CA GLY A 179 0.46 -2.96 11.70
C GLY A 179 -0.18 -1.77 10.99
N GLY A 180 0.23 -1.51 9.75
CA GLY A 180 -0.27 -0.38 8.96
C GLY A 180 -1.26 -0.73 7.85
N LEU A 181 -1.76 -1.98 7.79
CA LEU A 181 -2.71 -2.39 6.77
C LEU A 181 -4.12 -1.85 7.04
N TYR A 182 -4.83 -1.57 5.97
CA TYR A 182 -6.22 -1.16 6.01
C TYR A 182 -7.13 -2.36 6.34
N PRO A 183 -8.16 -2.19 7.17
CA PRO A 183 -8.47 -1.01 7.98
C PRO A 183 -7.56 -0.93 9.21
N VAL A 184 -6.89 0.20 9.40
CA VAL A 184 -5.91 0.39 10.49
C VAL A 184 -6.53 0.44 11.90
N ASN A 185 -7.84 0.58 11.98
CA ASN A 185 -8.64 0.70 13.19
C ASN A 185 -9.37 -0.60 13.55
N LYS A 186 -8.93 -1.72 13.00
CA LYS A 186 -9.45 -3.06 13.31
C LYS A 186 -8.32 -4.07 13.40
N LEU A 187 -8.43 -5.00 14.32
CA LEU A 187 -7.56 -6.18 14.39
C LEU A 187 -8.06 -7.22 13.37
N THR A 188 -7.39 -7.33 12.23
CA THR A 188 -7.78 -8.26 11.15
C THR A 188 -6.93 -9.52 11.09
N GLY A 189 -5.69 -9.46 11.57
CA GLY A 189 -4.69 -10.51 11.35
C GLY A 189 -4.23 -10.63 9.90
N TRP A 190 -4.59 -9.67 9.03
CA TRP A 190 -4.18 -9.67 7.64
C TRP A 190 -2.72 -9.28 7.47
N THR A 191 -2.12 -9.79 6.41
CA THR A 191 -0.78 -9.47 5.95
C THR A 191 -0.83 -8.96 4.50
N THR A 192 0.26 -8.41 3.99
CA THR A 192 0.33 -8.01 2.58
C THR A 192 0.14 -9.18 1.61
N ASP A 193 0.45 -10.39 2.08
CA ASP A 193 0.39 -11.63 1.31
C ASP A 193 -0.89 -12.44 1.52
N ASN A 194 -1.61 -12.18 2.63
CA ASN A 194 -2.87 -12.81 2.99
C ASN A 194 -3.83 -11.73 3.51
N TYR A 195 -4.76 -11.30 2.67
CA TYR A 195 -5.58 -10.11 2.88
C TYR A 195 -7.03 -10.34 2.49
N GLY A 196 -7.96 -9.80 3.27
CA GLY A 196 -9.38 -9.89 2.96
C GLY A 196 -10.05 -11.16 3.54
N PRO A 197 -11.23 -11.54 3.01
CA PRO A 197 -11.90 -10.92 1.86
C PRO A 197 -12.46 -9.52 2.14
N VAL A 198 -12.48 -8.65 1.11
CA VAL A 198 -13.13 -7.35 1.15
C VAL A 198 -14.01 -7.18 -0.10
N TRP A 199 -15.26 -6.77 0.10
CA TRP A 199 -16.12 -6.40 -1.01
C TRP A 199 -15.85 -4.95 -1.40
N ILE A 200 -15.67 -4.68 -2.70
CA ILE A 200 -15.36 -3.37 -3.23
C ILE A 200 -16.67 -2.62 -3.48
N PRO A 201 -16.91 -1.47 -2.83
CA PRO A 201 -18.18 -0.77 -2.94
C PRO A 201 -18.51 -0.36 -4.38
N LYS A 202 -19.81 -0.48 -4.70
CA LYS A 202 -20.35 -0.16 -6.02
C LYS A 202 -21.52 0.80 -5.86
N LYS A 203 -21.57 1.81 -6.71
CA LYS A 203 -22.64 2.79 -6.74
C LYS A 203 -24.02 2.15 -6.84
N GLY A 204 -24.93 2.57 -5.96
CA GLY A 204 -26.31 2.09 -5.90
C GLY A 204 -26.49 0.75 -5.21
N GLU A 205 -25.41 0.06 -4.85
CA GLU A 205 -25.49 -1.19 -4.08
C GLU A 205 -25.56 -0.91 -2.59
N THR A 206 -26.34 -1.69 -1.87
CA THR A 206 -26.57 -1.59 -0.43
C THR A 206 -25.87 -2.74 0.28
N ILE A 207 -25.20 -2.44 1.38
CA ILE A 207 -24.63 -3.45 2.28
C ILE A 207 -25.28 -3.37 3.65
N ASP A 208 -25.29 -4.50 4.35
CA ASP A 208 -25.55 -4.52 5.78
C ASP A 208 -24.33 -4.00 6.53
N LEU A 209 -24.54 -3.05 7.45
CA LEU A 209 -23.52 -2.48 8.32
C LEU A 209 -23.58 -3.10 9.70
N THR A 210 -22.43 -3.53 10.19
CA THR A 210 -22.22 -4.01 11.54
C THR A 210 -21.01 -3.31 12.14
N LEU A 211 -20.86 -3.31 13.45
CA LEU A 211 -19.66 -2.79 14.09
C LEU A 211 -18.40 -3.56 13.67
N ASP A 212 -18.56 -4.81 13.21
CA ASP A 212 -17.45 -5.63 12.75
C ASP A 212 -16.96 -5.20 11.36
N ASN A 213 -17.84 -4.90 10.40
CA ASN A 213 -17.45 -4.49 9.05
C ASN A 213 -17.32 -2.97 8.87
N LEU A 214 -17.86 -2.17 9.80
CA LEU A 214 -17.81 -0.72 9.73
C LEU A 214 -16.38 -0.16 9.52
N PRO A 215 -15.32 -0.64 10.19
CA PRO A 215 -13.98 -0.15 9.96
C PRO A 215 -13.50 -0.24 8.50
N VAL A 216 -14.03 -1.20 7.73
CA VAL A 216 -13.72 -1.37 6.30
C VAL A 216 -14.42 -0.31 5.45
N TYR A 217 -15.62 0.17 5.82
CA TYR A 217 -16.43 1.04 4.99
C TYR A 217 -16.59 2.47 5.52
N GLU A 218 -16.24 2.72 6.80
CA GLU A 218 -16.47 4.04 7.42
C GLU A 218 -15.79 5.19 6.67
N ARG A 219 -14.62 4.94 6.08
CA ARG A 219 -13.93 5.94 5.29
C ARG A 219 -14.67 6.30 4.01
N CYS A 220 -15.24 5.31 3.32
CA CYS A 220 -16.10 5.54 2.16
C CYS A 220 -17.31 6.39 2.55
N ILE A 221 -18.00 6.02 3.62
CA ILE A 221 -19.21 6.65 4.10
C ILE A 221 -18.94 8.06 4.60
N HIS A 222 -17.96 8.23 5.47
CA HIS A 222 -17.72 9.52 6.14
C HIS A 222 -16.83 10.44 5.33
N ALA A 223 -15.64 9.98 4.91
CA ALA A 223 -14.63 10.87 4.33
C ALA A 223 -14.85 11.14 2.84
N TYR A 224 -15.30 10.14 2.08
CA TYR A 224 -15.48 10.28 0.64
C TYR A 224 -16.90 10.71 0.26
N GLU A 225 -17.93 10.16 0.91
CA GLU A 225 -19.32 10.50 0.62
C GLU A 225 -19.89 11.56 1.58
N GLY A 226 -19.05 12.09 2.51
CA GLY A 226 -19.37 13.30 3.29
C GLY A 226 -20.44 13.14 4.35
N ASN A 227 -20.79 11.89 4.74
CA ASN A 227 -21.83 11.66 5.73
C ASN A 227 -21.31 11.87 7.16
N ASP A 228 -22.16 12.33 8.07
CA ASP A 228 -21.91 12.30 9.51
C ASP A 228 -22.13 10.89 10.03
N LEU A 229 -21.05 10.19 10.37
CA LEU A 229 -21.06 8.83 10.87
C LEU A 229 -20.73 8.82 12.37
N GLN A 230 -21.61 8.26 13.18
CA GLN A 230 -21.44 8.16 14.61
C GLN A 230 -21.78 6.73 15.10
N VAL A 231 -21.08 6.29 16.13
CA VAL A 231 -21.42 5.07 16.86
C VAL A 231 -21.74 5.46 18.30
N LYS A 232 -22.94 5.11 18.76
CA LYS A 232 -23.43 5.39 20.12
C LYS A 232 -24.14 4.15 20.64
N ASP A 233 -23.82 3.73 21.85
CA ASP A 233 -24.47 2.60 22.53
C ASP A 233 -24.52 1.32 21.67
N GLY A 234 -23.45 1.06 20.92
CA GLY A 234 -23.35 -0.12 20.03
C GLY A 234 -24.17 -0.04 18.74
N LYS A 235 -24.72 1.14 18.41
CA LYS A 235 -25.54 1.39 17.22
C LYS A 235 -24.87 2.37 16.27
N ILE A 236 -25.08 2.18 14.98
CA ILE A 236 -24.55 3.04 13.90
C ILE A 236 -25.60 4.09 13.56
N TYR A 237 -25.15 5.35 13.47
CA TYR A 237 -25.95 6.49 13.04
C TYR A 237 -25.28 7.16 11.86
N ILE A 238 -26.04 7.36 10.79
CA ILE A 238 -25.61 8.11 9.58
C ILE A 238 -26.53 9.30 9.42
N ASN A 239 -25.95 10.51 9.41
CA ASN A 239 -26.68 11.79 9.34
C ASN A 239 -27.75 11.94 10.44
N GLY A 240 -27.50 11.36 11.61
CA GLY A 240 -28.39 11.41 12.78
C GLY A 240 -29.46 10.31 12.81
N GLU A 241 -29.60 9.48 11.79
CA GLU A 241 -30.54 8.36 11.73
C GLU A 241 -29.85 7.03 12.08
N GLU A 242 -30.48 6.22 12.95
CA GLU A 242 -30.02 4.87 13.26
C GLU A 242 -30.20 3.97 12.03
N THR A 243 -29.15 3.26 11.61
CA THR A 243 -29.21 2.38 10.45
C THR A 243 -28.29 1.20 10.61
N ASP A 244 -28.67 0.07 10.03
CA ASP A 244 -27.88 -1.15 9.88
C ASP A 244 -27.54 -1.44 8.42
N GLN A 245 -27.79 -0.47 7.51
CA GLN A 245 -27.52 -0.58 6.07
C GLN A 245 -26.92 0.71 5.52
N TYR A 246 -26.20 0.60 4.40
CA TYR A 246 -25.71 1.74 3.65
C TYR A 246 -25.70 1.50 2.15
N THR A 247 -26.20 2.47 1.38
CA THR A 247 -26.19 2.47 -0.09
C THR A 247 -25.11 3.42 -0.59
N PHE A 248 -24.12 2.91 -1.29
CA PHE A 248 -22.99 3.70 -1.79
C PHE A 248 -23.41 4.64 -2.93
N GLN A 249 -22.86 5.86 -2.90
CA GLN A 249 -23.15 6.91 -3.88
C GLN A 249 -22.13 6.97 -5.03
N MET A 250 -20.97 6.31 -4.86
CA MET A 250 -19.88 6.26 -5.84
C MET A 250 -19.40 4.84 -6.08
N ASP A 251 -18.74 4.64 -7.21
CA ASP A 251 -17.94 3.44 -7.48
C ASP A 251 -16.58 3.54 -6.81
N TYR A 252 -16.08 2.40 -6.34
CA TYR A 252 -14.77 2.28 -5.71
C TYR A 252 -13.92 1.24 -6.39
N TYR A 253 -12.62 1.41 -6.29
CA TYR A 253 -11.64 0.56 -6.94
C TYR A 253 -10.57 0.10 -5.95
N TRP A 254 -9.96 -1.05 -6.23
CA TRP A 254 -8.82 -1.54 -5.48
C TRP A 254 -7.56 -1.46 -6.34
N MET A 255 -6.61 -0.66 -5.88
CA MET A 255 -5.40 -0.33 -6.61
C MET A 255 -4.19 -0.96 -5.95
N MET A 256 -3.32 -1.63 -6.72
CA MET A 256 -2.08 -2.22 -6.20
C MET A 256 -0.89 -1.86 -7.08
N GLY A 257 0.27 -1.68 -6.46
CA GLY A 257 1.53 -1.52 -7.20
C GLY A 257 2.12 -2.85 -7.63
N ASP A 258 2.79 -2.88 -8.77
CA ASP A 258 3.43 -4.11 -9.28
C ASP A 258 4.64 -4.53 -8.43
N ASN A 259 5.34 -3.59 -7.77
CA ASN A 259 6.31 -3.92 -6.72
C ASN A 259 5.56 -4.14 -5.39
N ARG A 260 5.08 -5.36 -5.19
CA ARG A 260 4.10 -5.74 -4.15
C ARG A 260 4.54 -5.41 -2.73
N HIS A 261 5.83 -5.53 -2.41
CA HIS A 261 6.36 -5.28 -1.07
C HIS A 261 6.99 -3.90 -0.90
N ASN A 262 7.01 -3.09 -1.98
CA ASN A 262 7.49 -1.72 -1.96
C ASN A 262 6.46 -0.79 -2.63
N SER A 263 5.22 -0.86 -2.19
CA SER A 263 4.13 -0.06 -2.71
C SER A 263 3.19 0.37 -1.60
N ALA A 264 3.07 1.67 -1.40
CA ALA A 264 1.92 2.23 -0.71
C ALA A 264 0.72 2.15 -1.67
N ASP A 265 -0.28 1.30 -1.36
CA ASP A 265 -1.43 1.01 -2.22
C ASP A 265 -2.69 0.69 -1.39
N SER A 266 -3.75 0.20 -2.01
CA SER A 266 -5.04 -0.04 -1.35
C SER A 266 -4.97 -0.96 -0.13
N ARG A 267 -3.97 -1.81 -0.03
CA ARG A 267 -3.75 -2.61 1.19
C ARG A 267 -3.43 -1.75 2.42
N PHE A 268 -2.97 -0.51 2.20
CA PHE A 268 -2.59 0.44 3.26
C PHE A 268 -3.59 1.58 3.41
N TRP A 269 -4.16 2.11 2.32
CA TRP A 269 -5.08 3.26 2.37
C TRP A 269 -6.55 2.91 2.09
N GLY A 270 -6.86 1.68 1.66
CA GLY A 270 -8.22 1.22 1.38
C GLY A 270 -8.68 1.52 -0.04
N PHE A 271 -9.97 1.67 -0.20
CA PHE A 271 -10.64 1.88 -1.48
C PHE A 271 -10.31 3.25 -2.09
N VAL A 272 -10.24 3.31 -3.41
CA VAL A 272 -10.07 4.54 -4.19
C VAL A 272 -11.41 4.89 -4.84
N PRO A 273 -12.05 6.01 -4.47
CA PRO A 273 -13.31 6.42 -5.07
C PRO A 273 -13.11 6.90 -6.51
N GLU A 274 -14.17 6.82 -7.33
CA GLU A 274 -14.14 7.16 -8.76
C GLU A 274 -13.65 8.59 -9.04
N ASP A 275 -13.97 9.54 -8.18
CA ASP A 275 -13.59 10.96 -8.31
C ASP A 275 -12.10 11.24 -7.97
N HIS A 276 -11.39 10.26 -7.42
CA HIS A 276 -9.93 10.31 -7.19
C HIS A 276 -9.12 9.71 -8.35
N ILE A 277 -9.78 9.13 -9.35
CA ILE A 277 -9.12 8.57 -10.53
C ILE A 277 -8.87 9.69 -11.55
N VAL A 278 -7.60 10.09 -11.70
CA VAL A 278 -7.19 11.13 -12.65
C VAL A 278 -7.31 10.64 -14.09
N GLY A 279 -7.02 9.35 -14.33
CA GLY A 279 -7.13 8.75 -15.65
C GLY A 279 -6.30 7.47 -15.80
N LYS A 280 -6.37 6.87 -16.99
CA LYS A 280 -5.58 5.71 -17.39
C LYS A 280 -4.43 6.16 -18.29
N PRO A 281 -3.16 5.83 -17.98
CA PRO A 281 -2.07 6.07 -18.91
C PRO A 281 -2.24 5.16 -20.13
N ILE A 282 -2.21 5.75 -21.34
CA ILE A 282 -2.42 5.02 -22.58
C ILE A 282 -1.17 4.92 -23.45
N PHE A 283 -0.20 5.84 -23.26
CA PHE A 283 0.93 5.98 -24.14
C PHE A 283 2.19 6.44 -23.42
N ILE A 284 3.34 5.81 -23.70
CA ILE A 284 4.66 6.22 -23.21
C ILE A 284 5.39 6.94 -24.34
N TRP A 285 5.57 8.25 -24.21
CA TRP A 285 6.30 9.04 -25.20
C TRP A 285 7.80 9.13 -24.90
N LEU A 286 8.20 9.00 -23.62
CA LEU A 286 9.59 9.01 -23.16
C LEU A 286 9.76 8.13 -21.93
N SER A 287 10.82 7.31 -21.90
CA SER A 287 11.21 6.53 -20.73
C SER A 287 12.70 6.70 -20.49
N LEU A 288 13.06 7.19 -19.31
CA LEU A 288 14.44 7.40 -18.91
C LEU A 288 14.85 6.39 -17.83
N ASN A 289 16.09 5.91 -17.91
CA ASN A 289 16.69 5.12 -16.86
C ASN A 289 17.33 6.06 -15.83
N PRO A 290 16.93 6.05 -14.54
CA PRO A 290 17.55 6.90 -13.53
C PRO A 290 19.03 6.57 -13.29
N ASP A 291 19.40 5.30 -13.44
CA ASP A 291 20.72 4.76 -13.11
C ASP A 291 21.78 4.95 -14.23
N ARG A 292 21.39 5.50 -15.39
CA ARG A 292 22.27 5.65 -16.56
C ARG A 292 22.48 7.10 -17.00
N GLY A 293 23.69 7.40 -17.49
CA GLY A 293 24.03 8.68 -18.11
C GLY A 293 23.46 8.85 -19.50
N TRP A 294 23.43 10.09 -20.02
CA TRP A 294 22.90 10.42 -21.36
C TRP A 294 23.55 9.64 -22.50
N PHE A 295 24.85 9.32 -22.38
CA PHE A 295 25.62 8.56 -23.37
C PHE A 295 25.76 7.07 -23.06
N ASP A 296 25.13 6.60 -21.99
CA ASP A 296 25.23 5.26 -21.47
C ASP A 296 23.84 4.63 -21.21
N GLY A 297 22.93 4.77 -22.16
CA GLY A 297 21.62 4.12 -22.09
C GLY A 297 20.57 4.83 -21.23
N LYS A 298 20.66 6.17 -21.05
CA LYS A 298 19.63 6.96 -20.35
C LYS A 298 18.24 6.81 -20.94
N VAL A 299 18.14 6.78 -22.28
CA VAL A 299 16.86 6.61 -22.97
C VAL A 299 16.56 5.11 -23.14
N ARG A 300 15.42 4.67 -22.65
CA ARG A 300 14.92 3.30 -22.84
C ARG A 300 14.17 3.24 -24.17
N TRP A 301 14.91 3.03 -25.25
CA TRP A 301 14.40 3.03 -26.64
C TRP A 301 13.33 1.96 -26.87
N ASP A 302 13.41 0.83 -26.15
CA ASP A 302 12.46 -0.27 -26.19
C ASP A 302 11.07 0.10 -25.65
N ARG A 303 10.96 1.17 -24.85
CA ARG A 303 9.72 1.70 -24.27
C ARG A 303 9.19 2.94 -24.96
N LEU A 304 9.99 3.56 -25.84
CA LEU A 304 9.63 4.81 -26.51
C LEU A 304 8.47 4.58 -27.48
N PHE A 305 7.49 5.49 -27.48
CA PHE A 305 6.30 5.45 -28.35
C PHE A 305 5.47 4.16 -28.26
N ARG A 306 5.37 3.57 -27.09
CA ARG A 306 4.53 2.37 -26.85
C ARG A 306 3.22 2.71 -26.18
N CYS A 307 2.16 2.00 -26.59
CA CYS A 307 0.91 1.96 -25.82
C CYS A 307 1.11 1.13 -24.56
N VAL A 308 0.58 1.61 -23.44
CA VAL A 308 0.71 0.93 -22.13
C VAL A 308 0.06 -0.46 -22.15
N ASP A 309 -1.05 -0.63 -22.86
CA ASP A 309 -1.74 -1.93 -22.98
C ASP A 309 -0.91 -3.01 -23.69
N ASN A 310 0.16 -2.62 -24.41
CA ASN A 310 1.08 -3.54 -25.11
C ASN A 310 2.31 -3.91 -24.27
N ILE A 311 2.43 -3.38 -23.05
CA ILE A 311 3.48 -3.74 -22.08
C ILE A 311 2.92 -4.88 -21.24
N LYS A 312 3.24 -6.10 -21.66
CA LYS A 312 2.86 -7.33 -20.94
C LYS A 312 3.94 -7.70 -19.94
#